data_ad22b6eea9e896a4e48cda76378a9c41
#
_entry.id   ad22b6eea9e896a4e48cda76378a9c41
#
_cell.length_a   1.000
_cell.length_b   1.000
_cell.length_c   1.000
_cell.angle_alpha   90.00
_cell.angle_beta   90.00
_cell.angle_gamma   90.00
#
_symmetry.space_group_name_H-M   'P 1'
#
loop_
_entity.id
_entity.type
_entity.pdbx_description
1 polymer ?
#
loop_
_entity_poly.entity_id
_entity_poly.type
_entity_poly.pdbx_seq_one_letter_code
_entity_poly.pdbx_strand_id
1 'polypeptide(L)'
;MGLRGSGSLAGMSFSPPLARYVADAKAPHRELQRALTQLSAFLLKRLTGRTGGTIDYGPVEAARTALSECGRMLQHIGAPAGAAHHRRHLDIAHAALCRAVSIVLARRGFDEDAFFGALERAERDLKALWRIVPGFEPVDFSQACCAQHGLLVRPEAAASPA
;
A
#
# COMPACT_ATOMS: atom_id res chain seq x y z
N MET A 1 42.85 -5.39 28.53
CA MET A 1 42.92 -5.03 27.11
C MET A 1 41.49 -5.00 26.57
N GLY A 2 40.95 -3.79 26.43
CA GLY A 2 39.61 -3.59 25.99
C GLY A 2 39.55 -3.37 24.49
N LEU A 3 38.61 -3.97 23.83
CA LEU A 3 38.20 -3.59 22.48
C LEU A 3 36.73 -3.13 22.52
N ARG A 4 36.57 -1.82 22.56
CA ARG A 4 35.27 -1.16 22.32
C ARG A 4 35.01 -1.24 20.82
N GLY A 5 34.13 -2.13 20.43
CA GLY A 5 33.49 -2.09 19.11
C GLY A 5 32.45 -0.98 19.05
N SER A 6 32.87 0.23 18.70
CA SER A 6 31.94 1.28 18.31
C SER A 6 31.34 0.92 16.94
N GLY A 7 30.23 0.22 16.93
CA GLY A 7 29.39 0.06 15.75
C GLY A 7 28.83 1.44 15.36
N SER A 8 29.54 2.13 14.47
CA SER A 8 29.06 3.35 13.82
C SER A 8 27.82 2.97 13.02
N LEU A 9 26.65 3.42 13.48
CA LEU A 9 25.47 3.54 12.65
C LEU A 9 25.81 4.57 11.57
N ALA A 10 26.47 4.12 10.51
CA ALA A 10 26.70 4.90 9.31
C ALA A 10 25.30 5.28 8.78
N GLY A 11 24.89 6.51 9.05
CA GLY A 11 23.63 7.05 8.58
C GLY A 11 23.54 6.83 7.08
N MET A 12 22.52 6.12 6.65
CA MET A 12 22.16 5.97 5.23
C MET A 12 21.81 7.38 4.70
N SER A 13 22.81 8.12 4.24
CA SER A 13 22.60 9.41 3.59
C SER A 13 22.00 9.14 2.23
N PHE A 14 20.70 9.38 2.09
CA PHE A 14 20.04 9.38 0.80
C PHE A 14 20.66 10.46 -0.09
N SER A 15 20.95 10.10 -1.34
CA SER A 15 21.28 11.14 -2.31
C SER A 15 20.07 12.09 -2.46
N PRO A 16 20.29 13.41 -2.57
CA PRO A 16 19.20 14.38 -2.66
C PRO A 16 18.14 14.03 -3.73
N PRO A 17 18.49 13.51 -4.93
CA PRO A 17 17.51 13.09 -5.91
C PRO A 17 16.63 11.91 -5.44
N LEU A 18 17.19 10.96 -4.70
CA LEU A 18 16.44 9.83 -4.18
C LEU A 18 15.49 10.25 -3.06
N ALA A 19 15.93 11.13 -2.15
CA ALA A 19 15.09 11.66 -1.09
C ALA A 19 13.88 12.42 -1.65
N ARG A 20 14.10 13.24 -2.68
CA ARG A 20 13.02 13.95 -3.39
C ARG A 20 12.06 12.96 -4.04
N TYR A 21 12.58 11.99 -4.77
CA TYR A 21 11.74 10.95 -5.38
C TYR A 21 10.86 10.24 -4.36
N VAL A 22 11.42 9.82 -3.20
CA VAL A 22 10.67 9.16 -2.12
C VAL A 22 9.53 10.04 -1.63
N ALA A 23 9.79 11.33 -1.42
CA ALA A 23 8.76 12.28 -0.99
C ALA A 23 7.63 12.40 -2.03
N ASP A 24 7.99 12.57 -3.29
CA ASP A 24 7.05 12.77 -4.39
C ASP A 24 6.23 11.48 -4.68
N ALA A 25 6.83 10.29 -4.53
CA ALA A 25 6.18 9.01 -4.80
C ALA A 25 5.16 8.57 -3.73
N LYS A 26 5.17 9.19 -2.54
CA LYS A 26 4.21 8.87 -1.46
C LYS A 26 2.76 9.21 -1.83
N ALA A 27 2.54 10.31 -2.54
CA ALA A 27 1.21 10.73 -2.93
C ALA A 27 0.55 9.74 -3.92
N PRO A 28 1.15 9.40 -5.08
CA PRO A 28 0.58 8.40 -5.98
C PRO A 28 0.45 7.02 -5.32
N HIS A 29 1.38 6.61 -4.47
CA HIS A 29 1.25 5.36 -3.71
C HIS A 29 -0.03 5.33 -2.86
N ARG A 30 -0.35 6.41 -2.13
CA ARG A 30 -1.59 6.52 -1.35
C ARG A 30 -2.84 6.44 -2.21
N GLU A 31 -2.84 7.06 -3.39
CA GLU A 31 -3.99 6.99 -4.30
C GLU A 31 -4.18 5.57 -4.86
N LEU A 32 -3.09 4.83 -5.13
CA LEU A 32 -3.17 3.42 -5.52
C LEU A 32 -3.75 2.54 -4.39
N GLN A 33 -3.31 2.75 -3.15
CA GLN A 33 -3.87 2.05 -1.99
C GLN A 33 -5.36 2.37 -1.80
N ARG A 34 -5.75 3.64 -1.98
CA ARG A 34 -7.15 4.07 -1.93
C ARG A 34 -7.98 3.37 -3.00
N ALA A 35 -7.50 3.37 -4.25
CA ALA A 35 -8.18 2.69 -5.35
C ALA A 35 -8.33 1.18 -5.10
N LEU A 36 -7.27 0.51 -4.63
CA LEU A 36 -7.32 -0.91 -4.27
C LEU A 36 -8.38 -1.17 -3.20
N THR A 37 -8.42 -0.37 -2.14
CA THR A 37 -9.42 -0.49 -1.06
C THR A 37 -10.84 -0.32 -1.60
N GLN A 38 -11.09 0.66 -2.46
CA GLN A 38 -12.42 0.88 -3.04
C GLN A 38 -12.86 -0.28 -3.93
N LEU A 39 -11.97 -0.79 -4.78
CA LEU A 39 -12.28 -1.93 -5.65
C LEU A 39 -12.47 -3.24 -4.86
N SER A 40 -11.72 -3.45 -3.79
CA SER A 40 -11.91 -4.57 -2.86
C SER A 40 -13.26 -4.48 -2.14
N ALA A 41 -13.66 -3.28 -1.72
CA ALA A 41 -14.99 -3.04 -1.13
C ALA A 41 -16.12 -3.31 -2.13
N PHE A 42 -15.96 -2.93 -3.39
CA PHE A 42 -16.91 -3.26 -4.46
C PHE A 42 -17.05 -4.78 -4.63
N LEU A 43 -15.92 -5.50 -4.72
CA LEU A 43 -15.93 -6.97 -4.85
C LEU A 43 -16.62 -7.62 -3.65
N LEU A 44 -16.30 -7.21 -2.45
CA LEU A 44 -16.90 -7.75 -1.22
C LEU A 44 -18.42 -7.53 -1.22
N LYS A 45 -18.89 -6.33 -1.53
CA LYS A 45 -20.34 -6.03 -1.64
C LYS A 45 -21.01 -6.91 -2.71
N ARG A 46 -20.34 -7.13 -3.83
CA ARG A 46 -20.86 -7.97 -4.91
C ARG A 46 -20.98 -9.44 -4.50
N LEU A 47 -19.98 -9.98 -3.80
CA LEU A 47 -19.95 -11.37 -3.33
C LEU A 47 -20.92 -11.62 -2.17
N THR A 48 -21.10 -10.64 -1.28
CA THR A 48 -21.97 -10.75 -0.10
C THR A 48 -23.37 -10.21 -0.31
N GLY A 49 -23.58 -9.46 -1.37
CA GLY A 49 -24.88 -8.88 -1.73
C GLY A 49 -25.87 -9.97 -2.08
N ARG A 50 -27.04 -9.97 -1.39
CA ARG A 50 -28.17 -10.84 -1.73
C ARG A 50 -28.63 -10.52 -3.16
N THR A 51 -28.81 -11.56 -3.96
CA THR A 51 -29.36 -11.50 -5.30
C THR A 51 -30.65 -10.66 -5.32
N GLY A 52 -30.62 -9.49 -5.95
CA GLY A 52 -31.80 -8.64 -6.14
C GLY A 52 -31.62 -7.15 -5.82
N GLY A 53 -30.49 -6.73 -5.25
CA GLY A 53 -30.19 -5.31 -4.98
C GLY A 53 -29.53 -4.60 -6.17
N THR A 54 -29.72 -3.29 -6.27
CA THR A 54 -28.98 -2.43 -7.21
C THR A 54 -27.50 -2.46 -6.89
N ILE A 55 -26.65 -2.73 -7.88
CA ILE A 55 -25.20 -2.71 -7.72
C ILE A 55 -24.74 -1.28 -7.44
N ASP A 56 -24.06 -1.07 -6.33
CA ASP A 56 -23.46 0.21 -5.96
C ASP A 56 -22.10 0.38 -6.66
N TYR A 57 -22.06 1.23 -7.68
CA TYR A 57 -20.83 1.59 -8.40
C TYR A 57 -20.03 2.73 -7.76
N GLY A 58 -20.49 3.32 -6.66
CA GLY A 58 -19.79 4.40 -5.96
C GLY A 58 -18.32 4.11 -5.68
N PRO A 59 -17.95 2.94 -5.14
CA PRO A 59 -16.54 2.56 -4.93
C PRO A 59 -15.74 2.51 -6.23
N VAL A 60 -16.33 2.08 -7.34
CA VAL A 60 -15.64 2.02 -8.65
C VAL A 60 -15.35 3.42 -9.18
N GLU A 61 -16.29 4.35 -9.05
CA GLU A 61 -16.11 5.75 -9.44
C GLU A 61 -15.06 6.45 -8.57
N ALA A 62 -15.06 6.17 -7.25
CA ALA A 62 -14.03 6.67 -6.34
C ALA A 62 -12.65 6.15 -6.71
N ALA A 63 -12.53 4.86 -7.05
CA ALA A 63 -11.29 4.26 -7.53
C ALA A 63 -10.83 4.89 -8.85
N ARG A 64 -11.74 5.12 -9.80
CA ARG A 64 -11.45 5.76 -11.09
C ARG A 64 -10.88 7.16 -10.89
N THR A 65 -11.44 7.94 -9.98
CA THR A 65 -10.96 9.28 -9.64
C THR A 65 -9.55 9.23 -9.05
N ALA A 66 -9.31 8.35 -8.07
CA ALA A 66 -8.00 8.16 -7.47
C ALA A 66 -6.93 7.73 -8.49
N LEU A 67 -7.29 6.84 -9.43
CA LEU A 67 -6.38 6.38 -10.48
C LEU A 67 -6.06 7.48 -11.50
N SER A 68 -7.03 8.31 -11.85
CA SER A 68 -6.80 9.47 -12.72
C SER A 68 -5.82 10.46 -12.09
N GLU A 69 -6.00 10.76 -10.79
CA GLU A 69 -5.10 11.61 -10.03
C GLU A 69 -3.70 11.01 -9.92
N CYS A 70 -3.62 9.70 -9.60
CA CYS A 70 -2.35 8.96 -9.56
C CYS A 70 -1.62 9.03 -10.89
N GLY A 71 -2.32 8.80 -12.01
CA GLY A 71 -1.73 8.86 -13.35
C GLY A 71 -1.12 10.23 -13.66
N ARG A 72 -1.83 11.33 -13.30
CA ARG A 72 -1.29 12.69 -13.44
C ARG A 72 -0.02 12.90 -12.61
N MET A 73 -0.01 12.48 -11.35
CA MET A 73 1.16 12.60 -10.49
C MET A 73 2.34 11.80 -11.04
N LEU A 74 2.11 10.56 -11.47
CA LEU A 74 3.16 9.70 -12.02
C LEU A 74 3.82 10.30 -13.28
N GLN A 75 3.11 11.05 -14.11
CA GLN A 75 3.70 11.71 -15.29
C GLN A 75 4.74 12.78 -14.93
N HIS A 76 4.66 13.37 -13.73
CA HIS A 76 5.53 14.47 -13.29
C HIS A 76 6.69 14.01 -12.39
N ILE A 77 6.69 12.76 -11.95
CA ILE A 77 7.73 12.22 -11.07
C ILE A 77 8.84 11.57 -11.89
N GLY A 78 10.01 12.20 -11.91
CA GLY A 78 11.22 11.61 -12.48
C GLY A 78 11.85 10.60 -11.51
N ALA A 79 12.10 9.37 -11.97
CA ALA A 79 12.77 8.35 -11.17
C ALA A 79 14.27 8.37 -11.45
N PRO A 80 15.14 8.63 -10.43
CA PRO A 80 16.58 8.45 -10.57
C PRO A 80 16.90 6.96 -10.77
N ALA A 81 18.08 6.65 -11.30
CA ALA A 81 18.49 5.28 -11.65
C ALA A 81 18.28 4.29 -10.48
N GLY A 82 18.59 4.70 -9.26
CA GLY A 82 18.38 3.87 -8.05
C GLY A 82 16.91 3.65 -7.66
N ALA A 83 15.95 4.36 -8.25
CA ALA A 83 14.53 4.23 -7.99
C ALA A 83 13.73 3.69 -9.19
N ALA A 84 14.38 3.37 -10.30
CA ALA A 84 13.70 2.90 -11.51
C ALA A 84 12.85 1.64 -11.27
N HIS A 85 13.34 0.73 -10.46
CA HIS A 85 12.62 -0.50 -10.10
C HIS A 85 11.37 -0.18 -9.26
N HIS A 86 11.48 0.67 -8.27
CA HIS A 86 10.36 1.14 -7.48
C HIS A 86 9.30 1.84 -8.37
N ARG A 87 9.74 2.73 -9.26
CA ARG A 87 8.83 3.40 -10.20
C ARG A 87 8.08 2.39 -11.06
N ARG A 88 8.75 1.37 -11.57
CA ARG A 88 8.12 0.31 -12.37
C ARG A 88 6.98 -0.39 -11.62
N HIS A 89 7.14 -0.69 -10.33
CA HIS A 89 6.08 -1.30 -9.53
C HIS A 89 4.88 -0.37 -9.36
N LEU A 90 5.09 0.95 -9.18
CA LEU A 90 4.00 1.94 -9.17
C LEU A 90 3.21 1.91 -10.49
N ASP A 91 3.92 1.91 -11.62
CA ASP A 91 3.29 1.88 -12.96
C ASP A 91 2.52 0.58 -13.20
N ILE A 92 3.05 -0.57 -12.76
CA ILE A 92 2.38 -1.88 -12.88
C ILE A 92 1.13 -1.92 -12.00
N ALA A 93 1.21 -1.46 -10.75
CA ALA A 93 0.07 -1.42 -9.85
C ALA A 93 -1.04 -0.49 -10.40
N HIS A 94 -0.67 0.68 -10.92
CA HIS A 94 -1.59 1.59 -11.57
C HIS A 94 -2.29 0.94 -12.76
N ALA A 95 -1.54 0.32 -13.68
CA ALA A 95 -2.10 -0.36 -14.84
C ALA A 95 -3.04 -1.52 -14.46
N ALA A 96 -2.69 -2.30 -13.43
CA ALA A 96 -3.52 -3.39 -12.93
C ALA A 96 -4.85 -2.89 -12.36
N LEU A 97 -4.85 -1.81 -11.58
CA LEU A 97 -6.07 -1.22 -11.04
C LEU A 97 -6.93 -0.56 -12.13
N CYS A 98 -6.32 0.10 -13.11
CA CYS A 98 -7.03 0.61 -14.28
C CYS A 98 -7.72 -0.52 -15.05
N ARG A 99 -7.05 -1.68 -15.20
CA ARG A 99 -7.66 -2.88 -15.80
C ARG A 99 -8.84 -3.38 -14.98
N ALA A 100 -8.75 -3.42 -13.66
CA ALA A 100 -9.86 -3.83 -12.78
C ALA A 100 -11.09 -2.92 -12.99
N VAL A 101 -10.89 -1.59 -13.03
CA VAL A 101 -11.97 -0.65 -13.35
C VAL A 101 -12.59 -0.94 -14.73
N SER A 102 -11.75 -1.17 -15.73
CA SER A 102 -12.21 -1.47 -17.10
C SER A 102 -13.05 -2.74 -17.16
N ILE A 103 -12.71 -3.79 -16.39
CA ILE A 103 -13.49 -5.04 -16.31
C ILE A 103 -14.87 -4.76 -15.75
N VAL A 104 -15.00 -3.94 -14.70
CA VAL A 104 -16.30 -3.60 -14.10
C VAL A 104 -17.16 -2.80 -15.08
N LEU A 105 -16.56 -1.88 -15.83
CA LEU A 105 -17.28 -1.01 -16.77
C LEU A 105 -17.54 -1.66 -18.13
N ALA A 106 -17.02 -2.86 -18.37
CA ALA A 106 -17.23 -3.56 -19.63
C ALA A 106 -18.68 -4.01 -19.79
N ARG A 107 -19.27 -3.75 -20.97
CA ARG A 107 -20.65 -4.13 -21.30
C ARG A 107 -20.86 -5.64 -21.49
N ARG A 108 -19.78 -6.43 -21.51
CA ARG A 108 -19.81 -7.88 -21.83
C ARG A 108 -20.05 -8.79 -20.63
N GLY A 109 -20.41 -8.23 -19.49
CA GLY A 109 -20.53 -8.96 -18.23
C GLY A 109 -19.29 -8.80 -17.36
N PHE A 110 -19.43 -9.09 -16.09
CA PHE A 110 -18.36 -8.97 -15.09
C PHE A 110 -17.56 -10.29 -15.04
N ASP A 111 -16.30 -10.21 -15.44
CA ASP A 111 -15.33 -11.30 -15.33
C ASP A 111 -14.67 -11.23 -13.95
N GLU A 112 -15.16 -12.07 -13.03
CA GLU A 112 -14.73 -12.07 -11.62
C GLU A 112 -13.28 -12.53 -11.47
N ASP A 113 -12.87 -13.55 -12.20
CA ASP A 113 -11.49 -14.09 -12.13
C ASP A 113 -10.49 -13.08 -12.66
N ALA A 114 -10.78 -12.46 -13.80
CA ALA A 114 -9.92 -11.41 -14.36
C ALA A 114 -9.86 -10.17 -13.44
N PHE A 115 -10.97 -9.82 -12.79
CA PHE A 115 -11.01 -8.71 -11.84
C PHE A 115 -10.18 -9.03 -10.59
N PHE A 116 -10.38 -10.20 -9.99
CA PHE A 116 -9.63 -10.65 -8.82
C PHE A 116 -8.13 -10.73 -9.11
N GLY A 117 -7.73 -11.33 -10.24
CA GLY A 117 -6.32 -11.39 -10.67
C GLY A 117 -5.69 -10.02 -10.86
N ALA A 118 -6.46 -9.02 -11.30
CA ALA A 118 -5.97 -7.65 -11.40
C ALA A 118 -5.73 -7.01 -10.02
N LEU A 119 -6.61 -7.25 -9.04
CA LEU A 119 -6.43 -6.79 -7.66
C LEU A 119 -5.22 -7.45 -6.98
N GLU A 120 -5.08 -8.76 -7.11
CA GLU A 120 -3.92 -9.49 -6.57
C GLU A 120 -2.60 -9.00 -7.15
N ARG A 121 -2.59 -8.71 -8.46
CA ARG A 121 -1.43 -8.14 -9.12
C ARG A 121 -1.05 -6.80 -8.51
N ALA A 122 -2.02 -5.90 -8.39
CA ALA A 122 -1.79 -4.58 -7.81
C ALA A 122 -1.31 -4.66 -6.37
N GLU A 123 -1.92 -5.51 -5.53
CA GLU A 123 -1.52 -5.71 -4.14
C GLU A 123 -0.08 -6.21 -4.02
N ARG A 124 0.31 -7.19 -4.86
CA ARG A 124 1.67 -7.73 -4.90
C ARG A 124 2.70 -6.65 -5.23
N ASP A 125 2.42 -5.85 -6.26
CA ASP A 125 3.31 -4.77 -6.66
C ASP A 125 3.38 -3.66 -5.61
N LEU A 126 2.28 -3.29 -4.97
CA LEU A 126 2.26 -2.34 -3.86
C LEU A 126 3.04 -2.85 -2.63
N LYS A 127 2.94 -4.13 -2.30
CA LYS A 127 3.74 -4.75 -1.22
C LYS A 127 5.23 -4.78 -1.54
N ALA A 128 5.60 -4.96 -2.81
CA ALA A 128 7.00 -4.94 -3.23
C ALA A 128 7.65 -3.56 -3.02
N LEU A 129 6.90 -2.47 -3.17
CA LEU A 129 7.41 -1.10 -2.99
C LEU A 129 8.06 -0.88 -1.63
N TRP A 130 7.54 -1.47 -0.57
CA TRP A 130 8.04 -1.29 0.80
C TRP A 130 9.45 -1.83 1.01
N ARG A 131 9.90 -2.76 0.17
CA ARG A 131 11.20 -3.44 0.27
C ARG A 131 12.27 -2.86 -0.64
N ILE A 132 11.86 -2.05 -1.62
CA ILE A 132 12.77 -1.62 -2.70
C ILE A 132 13.47 -0.31 -2.36
N VAL A 133 12.74 0.61 -1.74
CA VAL A 133 13.28 1.93 -1.38
C VAL A 133 13.03 2.20 0.09
N PRO A 134 14.07 2.43 0.91
CA PRO A 134 13.92 2.81 2.30
C PRO A 134 13.07 4.09 2.44
N GLY A 135 12.24 4.15 3.48
CA GLY A 135 11.29 5.24 3.71
C GLY A 135 9.91 5.01 3.10
N PHE A 136 9.71 3.87 2.42
CA PHE A 136 8.41 3.37 1.98
C PHE A 136 7.86 2.26 2.88
N GLU A 137 8.60 1.89 3.91
CA GLU A 137 8.13 0.88 4.87
C GLU A 137 6.79 1.33 5.47
N PRO A 138 5.84 0.41 5.64
CA PRO A 138 4.63 0.71 6.37
C PRO A 138 5.02 1.10 7.80
N VAL A 139 4.35 2.09 8.35
CA VAL A 139 4.50 2.39 9.77
C VAL A 139 3.99 1.18 10.53
N ASP A 140 4.90 0.46 11.15
CA ASP A 140 4.55 -0.69 12.00
C ASP A 140 3.95 -0.19 13.30
N PHE A 141 2.64 -0.14 13.36
CA PHE A 141 1.89 0.26 14.55
C PHE A 141 1.99 -0.75 15.69
N SER A 142 2.54 -1.95 15.47
CA SER A 142 2.78 -2.92 16.54
C SER A 142 3.83 -2.43 17.54
N GLN A 143 4.70 -1.51 17.10
CA GLN A 143 5.67 -0.81 17.94
C GLN A 143 5.23 0.61 18.35
N ALA A 144 4.00 0.99 18.02
CA ALA A 144 3.47 2.26 18.47
C ALA A 144 3.31 2.27 20.00
N CYS A 145 3.49 3.44 20.60
CA CYS A 145 3.53 3.65 22.05
C CYS A 145 2.37 2.96 22.80
N CYS A 146 1.20 2.86 22.19
CA CYS A 146 0.02 2.20 22.76
C CYS A 146 0.15 0.68 22.85
N ALA A 147 0.92 0.04 21.96
CA ALA A 147 1.18 -1.40 22.02
C ALA A 147 2.17 -1.76 23.14
N GLN A 148 3.10 -0.85 23.45
CA GLN A 148 4.06 -1.04 24.55
C GLN A 148 3.42 -0.87 25.93
N HIS A 149 2.38 -0.05 26.07
CA HIS A 149 1.67 0.12 27.36
C HIS A 149 0.94 -1.15 27.79
N GLY A 150 0.48 -2.00 26.88
CA GLY A 150 -0.13 -3.29 27.18
C GLY A 150 0.83 -4.33 27.76
N LEU A 151 2.15 -4.18 27.52
CA LEU A 151 3.18 -5.09 28.00
C LEU A 151 3.71 -4.72 29.38
N LEU A 152 3.43 -3.51 29.90
CA LEU A 152 3.91 -3.04 31.19
C LEU A 152 2.95 -3.32 32.35
N VAL A 153 1.74 -3.79 32.09
CA VAL A 153 0.82 -4.29 33.13
C VAL A 153 1.17 -5.77 33.37
N ARG A 154 2.26 -6.00 34.07
CA ARG A 154 2.53 -7.28 34.71
C ARG A 154 1.49 -7.42 35.83
N PRO A 155 0.65 -8.48 35.87
CA PRO A 155 -0.10 -8.76 37.08
C PRO A 155 0.93 -9.12 38.14
N GLU A 156 1.02 -8.31 39.20
CA GLU A 156 1.73 -8.70 40.42
C GLU A 156 1.17 -10.03 40.88
N ALA A 157 2.07 -11.02 40.95
CA ALA A 157 1.76 -12.31 41.53
C ALA A 157 1.31 -12.08 42.98
N ALA A 158 0.04 -12.40 43.25
CA ALA A 158 -0.47 -12.45 44.58
C ALA A 158 0.39 -13.38 45.43
N ALA A 159 1.18 -12.83 46.34
CA ALA A 159 1.86 -13.57 47.36
C ALA A 159 0.79 -14.21 48.26
N SER A 160 0.69 -15.54 48.24
CA SER A 160 -0.05 -16.30 49.24
C SER A 160 0.65 -16.16 50.58
N PRO A 161 -0.03 -15.76 51.67
CA PRO A 161 0.48 -15.92 53.02
C PRO A 161 0.29 -17.39 53.45
N ALA A 162 1.35 -17.90 54.08
CA ALA A 162 1.38 -19.19 54.77
C ALA A 162 0.60 -19.14 56.07
#